data_68a784a3aae5b6abca126d26647b9b84
#
_entry.id   68a784a3aae5b6abca126d26647b9b84
#
_cell.length_a   1.000
_cell.length_b   1.000
_cell.length_c   1.000
_cell.angle_alpha   90.00
_cell.angle_beta   90.00
_cell.angle_gamma   90.00
#
_symmetry.space_group_name_H-M   'P 1'
#
loop_
_entity.id
_entity.type
_entity.pdbx_description
1 polymer ?
#
loop_
_entity_poly.entity_id
_entity_poly.type
_entity_poly.pdbx_seq_one_letter_code
_entity_poly.pdbx_strand_id
1 'polypeptide(L)'
;MITKFFIFFLTVITSIIFYRFLINYGDLNVRDYHLQPPPSLTGILEENNLLSGGDWLLKGQLLGPESIVIDDDIIYTGTLDGKIVKIRNGIIEDEIKINKLAKNCNGENVYECGRPLGIRKLNKDELITVDPVNGVYIVNFNKKTLKLVFDINKKINNKKATLLDDLTIYNEKEIFVTDASTKYGYNDFHKVIFEHQPRGRVLKINIETGEGTEVTTGYYFPNGIQMHPDGDSFVVCDFTSANIWRYYVNGPKKNEAKLFIDNLPGMPDNIRLSKSGKSFYVALGAKRSQEKPSIFDFLNNGFLARSIRSILASNIPPWVFVKIESVLPHPGTLFLELDLNGNIIKSYHDNNGLTLPRITEVAEDDKYFYFGSFIDDYLVRIPKRESPIE
;
A
#
# COMPACT_ATOMS: atom_id res chain seq x y z
N MET A 1 -10.09 26.94 -34.91
CA MET A 1 -8.77 26.70 -34.28
C MET A 1 -8.81 25.47 -33.35
N ILE A 2 -9.79 25.36 -32.48
CA ILE A 2 -9.99 24.23 -31.52
C ILE A 2 -10.12 22.88 -32.25
N THR A 3 -10.88 22.80 -33.34
CA THR A 3 -11.08 21.55 -34.10
C THR A 3 -9.80 21.03 -34.77
N LYS A 4 -8.96 21.95 -35.28
CA LYS A 4 -7.66 21.58 -35.89
C LYS A 4 -6.67 21.08 -34.84
N PHE A 5 -6.69 21.68 -33.65
CA PHE A 5 -5.88 21.25 -32.50
C PHE A 5 -6.31 19.86 -32.01
N PHE A 6 -7.61 19.63 -31.96
CA PHE A 6 -8.18 18.33 -31.56
C PHE A 6 -7.82 17.22 -32.55
N ILE A 7 -7.92 17.49 -33.88
CA ILE A 7 -7.54 16.54 -34.93
C ILE A 7 -6.04 16.26 -34.89
N PHE A 8 -5.20 17.28 -34.71
CA PHE A 8 -3.74 17.10 -34.57
C PHE A 8 -3.41 16.23 -33.35
N PHE A 9 -4.02 16.51 -32.20
CA PHE A 9 -3.83 15.74 -30.98
C PHE A 9 -4.28 14.27 -31.13
N LEU A 10 -5.43 14.07 -31.79
CA LEU A 10 -5.94 12.72 -32.08
C LEU A 10 -5.00 11.97 -33.05
N THR A 11 -4.47 12.65 -34.08
CA THR A 11 -3.52 12.04 -35.05
C THR A 11 -2.19 11.68 -34.37
N VAL A 12 -1.69 12.52 -33.47
CA VAL A 12 -0.48 12.23 -32.70
C VAL A 12 -0.70 11.03 -31.78
N ILE A 13 -1.84 10.99 -31.07
CA ILE A 13 -2.16 9.86 -30.19
C ILE A 13 -2.31 8.57 -31.00
N THR A 14 -3.04 8.58 -32.12
CA THR A 14 -3.20 7.40 -32.98
C THR A 14 -1.88 6.95 -33.59
N SER A 15 -1.02 7.89 -33.96
CA SER A 15 0.32 7.56 -34.49
C SER A 15 1.22 6.95 -33.41
N ILE A 16 1.17 7.45 -32.18
CA ILE A 16 1.89 6.90 -31.03
C ILE A 16 1.36 5.49 -30.71
N ILE A 17 0.05 5.29 -30.69
CA ILE A 17 -0.59 4.01 -30.46
C ILE A 17 -0.18 3.02 -31.57
N PHE A 18 -0.23 3.43 -32.85
CA PHE A 18 0.13 2.60 -33.99
C PHE A 18 1.63 2.28 -34.02
N TYR A 19 2.49 3.26 -33.76
CA TYR A 19 3.94 3.08 -33.67
C TYR A 19 4.28 2.09 -32.55
N ARG A 20 3.57 2.17 -31.42
CA ARG A 20 3.75 1.26 -30.29
C ARG A 20 3.17 -0.12 -30.53
N PHE A 21 2.13 -0.25 -31.36
CA PHE A 21 1.62 -1.54 -31.83
C PHE A 21 2.65 -2.30 -32.69
N LEU A 22 3.50 -1.56 -33.42
CA LEU A 22 4.57 -2.11 -34.24
C LEU A 22 5.85 -2.43 -33.45
N ILE A 23 6.03 -1.83 -32.28
CA ILE A 23 7.17 -2.13 -31.42
C ILE A 23 6.76 -3.23 -30.43
N ASN A 24 7.58 -4.27 -30.40
CA ASN A 24 7.44 -5.36 -29.44
C ASN A 24 7.60 -4.77 -28.02
N TYR A 25 6.55 -4.84 -27.17
CA TYR A 25 6.53 -4.32 -25.80
C TYR A 25 7.45 -5.11 -24.85
N GLY A 26 8.36 -5.91 -25.35
CA GLY A 26 9.19 -6.80 -24.55
C GLY A 26 8.34 -7.82 -23.80
N ASP A 27 8.66 -8.03 -22.53
CA ASP A 27 7.97 -9.02 -21.66
C ASP A 27 6.67 -8.52 -21.03
N LEU A 28 6.13 -7.36 -21.46
CA LEU A 28 4.89 -6.80 -20.91
C LEU A 28 3.67 -7.54 -21.50
N ASN A 29 2.87 -8.13 -20.61
CA ASN A 29 1.64 -8.86 -20.96
C ASN A 29 0.47 -8.29 -20.14
N VAL A 30 -0.11 -7.18 -20.61
CA VAL A 30 -1.17 -6.45 -19.92
C VAL A 30 -2.51 -7.20 -20.02
N ARG A 31 -3.13 -7.48 -18.86
CA ARG A 31 -4.46 -8.08 -18.73
C ARG A 31 -5.50 -7.06 -18.31
N ASP A 32 -6.76 -7.33 -18.59
CA ASP A 32 -7.88 -6.54 -18.11
C ASP A 32 -7.96 -6.60 -16.56
N TYR A 33 -8.42 -5.52 -15.91
CA TYR A 33 -8.61 -5.52 -14.46
C TYR A 33 -9.84 -6.34 -14.03
N HIS A 34 -10.87 -6.40 -14.87
CA HIS A 34 -12.15 -7.06 -14.57
C HIS A 34 -12.85 -6.50 -13.33
N LEU A 35 -12.65 -5.22 -13.03
CA LEU A 35 -13.34 -4.55 -11.93
C LEU A 35 -14.83 -4.49 -12.22
N GLN A 36 -15.63 -4.73 -11.19
CA GLN A 36 -17.06 -4.45 -11.23
C GLN A 36 -17.28 -2.92 -11.29
N PRO A 37 -18.45 -2.44 -11.77
CA PRO A 37 -18.78 -1.02 -11.67
C PRO A 37 -18.57 -0.53 -10.23
N PRO A 38 -17.95 0.65 -10.03
CA PRO A 38 -17.71 1.14 -8.68
C PRO A 38 -19.03 1.37 -7.93
N PRO A 39 -19.07 1.16 -6.60
CA PRO A 39 -20.29 1.32 -5.82
C PRO A 39 -20.71 2.80 -5.77
N SER A 40 -22.03 3.05 -5.61
CA SER A 40 -22.54 4.36 -5.22
C SER A 40 -22.17 4.65 -3.75
N LEU A 41 -21.85 5.90 -3.46
CA LEU A 41 -21.56 6.35 -2.09
C LEU A 41 -22.86 6.69 -1.35
N THR A 42 -23.65 5.67 -1.01
CA THR A 42 -24.94 5.80 -0.32
C THR A 42 -24.98 4.90 0.93
N GLY A 43 -25.89 5.19 1.86
CA GLY A 43 -26.04 4.43 3.09
C GLY A 43 -24.78 4.46 3.94
N ILE A 44 -24.19 3.32 4.25
CA ILE A 44 -22.97 3.21 5.08
C ILE A 44 -21.74 3.84 4.40
N LEU A 45 -21.78 4.01 3.07
CA LEU A 45 -20.73 4.66 2.26
C LEU A 45 -21.02 6.13 2.00
N GLU A 46 -22.13 6.69 2.51
CA GLU A 46 -22.49 8.09 2.30
C GLU A 46 -21.36 9.02 2.73
N GLU A 47 -21.08 10.01 1.86
CA GLU A 47 -20.01 10.97 2.08
C GLU A 47 -20.25 11.74 3.38
N ASN A 48 -19.19 11.86 4.17
CA ASN A 48 -19.19 12.60 5.42
C ASN A 48 -17.87 13.39 5.54
N ASN A 49 -17.70 14.13 6.62
CA ASN A 49 -16.50 14.95 6.86
C ASN A 49 -15.79 14.55 8.18
N LEU A 50 -15.88 13.27 8.55
CA LEU A 50 -15.25 12.74 9.77
C LEU A 50 -13.72 12.90 9.76
N LEU A 51 -13.10 13.01 8.59
CA LEU A 51 -11.66 13.21 8.41
C LEU A 51 -11.24 14.66 8.20
N SER A 52 -12.12 15.63 8.40
CA SER A 52 -11.76 17.05 8.27
C SER A 52 -11.07 17.58 9.54
N GLY A 53 -10.25 18.63 9.41
CA GLY A 53 -9.69 19.38 10.53
C GLY A 53 -8.63 18.60 11.34
N GLY A 54 -7.73 17.90 10.67
CA GLY A 54 -6.59 17.24 11.29
C GLY A 54 -5.33 18.11 11.36
N ASP A 55 -4.36 17.65 12.13
CA ASP A 55 -3.02 18.22 12.25
C ASP A 55 -2.04 17.51 11.32
N TRP A 56 -1.21 18.27 10.63
CA TRP A 56 -0.07 17.76 9.89
C TRP A 56 1.16 17.73 10.78
N LEU A 57 1.58 16.51 11.16
CA LEU A 57 2.71 16.31 12.04
C LEU A 57 4.01 16.26 11.23
N LEU A 58 5.04 16.99 11.65
CA LEU A 58 6.38 16.99 11.07
C LEU A 58 6.42 17.32 9.56
N LYS A 59 5.54 18.21 9.11
CA LYS A 59 5.49 18.63 7.70
C LYS A 59 6.84 19.17 7.23
N GLY A 60 7.31 18.66 6.08
CA GLY A 60 8.61 18.97 5.49
C GLY A 60 9.80 18.30 6.20
N GLN A 61 9.57 17.45 7.21
CA GLN A 61 10.62 16.76 7.95
C GLN A 61 10.61 15.23 7.72
N LEU A 62 9.50 14.70 7.23
CA LEU A 62 9.35 13.31 6.82
C LEU A 62 9.30 13.24 5.30
N LEU A 63 9.59 12.09 4.74
CA LEU A 63 9.41 11.82 3.31
C LEU A 63 8.71 10.49 3.13
N GLY A 64 7.48 10.50 2.63
CA GLY A 64 6.66 9.32 2.42
C GLY A 64 6.58 8.42 3.67
N PRO A 65 6.11 8.91 4.82
CA PRO A 65 5.91 8.06 6.00
C PRO A 65 4.73 7.15 5.77
N GLU A 66 4.98 5.88 5.40
CA GLU A 66 3.94 5.02 4.87
C GLU A 66 3.24 4.22 5.96
N SER A 67 3.96 3.37 6.69
CA SER A 67 3.38 2.52 7.73
C SER A 67 3.66 3.08 9.13
N ILE A 68 2.75 2.85 10.08
CA ILE A 68 2.77 3.48 11.40
C ILE A 68 2.63 2.42 12.50
N VAL A 69 3.51 2.47 13.49
CA VAL A 69 3.35 1.76 14.76
C VAL A 69 3.21 2.77 15.88
N ILE A 70 2.17 2.64 16.70
CA ILE A 70 1.97 3.43 17.91
C ILE A 70 2.29 2.55 19.11
N ASP A 71 3.18 3.04 19.96
CA ASP A 71 3.61 2.40 21.19
C ASP A 71 3.59 3.44 22.33
N ASP A 72 2.49 3.45 23.06
CA ASP A 72 2.15 4.49 24.04
C ASP A 72 2.18 5.89 23.42
N ASP A 73 3.14 6.74 23.83
CA ASP A 73 3.35 8.10 23.32
C ASP A 73 4.36 8.19 22.17
N ILE A 74 4.83 7.04 21.66
CA ILE A 74 5.81 6.95 20.59
C ILE A 74 5.13 6.49 19.29
N ILE A 75 5.49 7.18 18.21
CA ILE A 75 5.15 6.79 16.84
C ILE A 75 6.42 6.36 16.13
N TYR A 76 6.37 5.20 15.46
CA TYR A 76 7.41 4.75 14.56
C TYR A 76 6.86 4.69 13.14
N THR A 77 7.68 5.11 12.17
CA THR A 77 7.32 5.07 10.74
C THR A 77 8.55 4.82 9.88
N GLY A 78 8.35 4.16 8.74
CA GLY A 78 9.34 4.02 7.70
C GLY A 78 9.23 5.15 6.68
N THR A 79 10.34 5.64 6.14
CA THR A 79 10.35 6.77 5.20
C THR A 79 10.99 6.44 3.86
N LEU A 80 10.61 7.17 2.81
CA LEU A 80 11.07 6.98 1.44
C LEU A 80 12.59 7.24 1.26
N ASP A 81 13.20 7.97 2.18
CA ASP A 81 14.64 8.21 2.23
C ASP A 81 15.41 7.14 3.05
N GLY A 82 14.80 5.98 3.27
CA GLY A 82 15.43 4.79 3.84
C GLY A 82 15.66 4.83 5.34
N LYS A 83 14.79 5.50 6.09
CA LYS A 83 14.89 5.60 7.53
C LYS A 83 13.71 4.93 8.23
N ILE A 84 13.95 4.44 9.44
CA ILE A 84 12.92 4.19 10.44
C ILE A 84 13.04 5.31 11.46
N VAL A 85 11.96 6.07 11.65
CA VAL A 85 11.94 7.28 12.47
C VAL A 85 11.14 7.01 13.73
N LYS A 86 11.68 7.44 14.88
CA LYS A 86 11.01 7.43 16.18
C LYS A 86 10.58 8.85 16.54
N ILE A 87 9.28 9.03 16.75
CA ILE A 87 8.64 10.31 17.00
C ILE A 87 8.01 10.26 18.39
N ARG A 88 8.25 11.29 19.18
CA ARG A 88 7.61 11.49 20.49
C ARG A 88 7.15 12.93 20.62
N ASN A 89 5.93 13.16 21.07
CA ASN A 89 5.35 14.49 21.25
C ASN A 89 5.47 15.39 20.00
N GLY A 90 5.35 14.82 18.81
CA GLY A 90 5.46 15.57 17.55
C GLY A 90 6.89 15.99 17.16
N ILE A 91 7.91 15.41 17.79
CA ILE A 91 9.33 15.69 17.51
C ILE A 91 10.02 14.38 17.12
N ILE A 92 10.88 14.42 16.10
CA ILE A 92 11.77 13.32 15.77
C ILE A 92 12.79 13.17 16.90
N GLU A 93 12.64 12.12 17.71
CA GLU A 93 13.55 11.80 18.81
C GLU A 93 14.78 11.06 18.31
N ASP A 94 14.61 10.22 17.28
CA ASP A 94 15.64 9.32 16.82
C ASP A 94 15.35 8.75 15.43
N GLU A 95 16.42 8.30 14.73
CA GLU A 95 16.30 7.62 13.44
C GLU A 95 17.33 6.50 13.26
N ILE A 96 16.94 5.47 12.53
CA ILE A 96 17.85 4.39 12.09
C ILE A 96 17.76 4.26 10.57
N LYS A 97 18.90 4.34 9.89
CA LYS A 97 18.98 4.20 8.42
C LYS A 97 19.15 2.74 8.03
N ILE A 98 18.41 2.29 7.03
CA ILE A 98 18.56 0.96 6.42
C ILE A 98 20.00 0.79 5.90
N ASN A 99 20.52 1.76 5.15
CA ASN A 99 21.91 1.77 4.72
C ASN A 99 22.65 2.99 5.28
N LYS A 100 23.50 2.77 6.26
CA LYS A 100 24.28 3.83 6.92
C LYS A 100 25.33 4.48 6.01
N LEU A 101 25.74 3.79 4.93
CA LEU A 101 26.77 4.27 4.00
C LEU A 101 26.18 5.05 2.83
N ALA A 102 24.88 4.91 2.58
CA ALA A 102 24.21 5.62 1.51
C ALA A 102 24.22 7.13 1.74
N LYS A 103 24.42 7.88 0.65
CA LYS A 103 24.42 9.35 0.63
C LYS A 103 23.29 9.84 -0.25
N ASN A 104 22.83 11.08 0.00
CA ASN A 104 21.80 11.75 -0.81
C ASN A 104 20.49 10.96 -0.91
N CYS A 105 20.03 10.40 0.21
CA CYS A 105 18.77 9.69 0.26
C CYS A 105 17.59 10.68 0.23
N ASN A 106 17.02 10.83 -0.95
CA ASN A 106 15.92 11.78 -1.25
C ASN A 106 14.70 11.08 -1.87
N GLY A 107 14.65 9.74 -1.82
CA GLY A 107 13.59 8.93 -2.42
C GLY A 107 13.78 8.54 -3.88
N GLU A 108 14.80 9.09 -4.57
CA GLU A 108 15.09 8.73 -5.96
C GLU A 108 16.03 7.51 -6.05
N ASN A 109 16.87 7.31 -5.05
CA ASN A 109 17.89 6.27 -5.01
C ASN A 109 17.57 5.16 -3.97
N VAL A 110 16.35 4.65 -4.02
CA VAL A 110 15.82 3.66 -3.08
C VAL A 110 16.67 2.38 -3.01
N TYR A 111 17.27 1.96 -4.14
CA TYR A 111 18.14 0.76 -4.14
C TYR A 111 19.42 0.93 -3.30
N GLU A 112 19.87 2.16 -3.11
CA GLU A 112 21.02 2.44 -2.25
C GLU A 112 20.58 2.70 -0.80
N CYS A 113 19.48 3.42 -0.62
CA CYS A 113 19.04 3.91 0.67
C CYS A 113 18.13 2.95 1.44
N GLY A 114 17.38 2.12 0.73
CA GLY A 114 16.27 1.34 1.24
C GLY A 114 14.95 2.12 1.22
N ARG A 115 13.86 1.41 1.51
CA ARG A 115 12.50 1.93 1.62
C ARG A 115 11.71 1.09 2.63
N PRO A 116 11.89 1.28 3.94
CA PRO A 116 11.07 0.54 4.92
C PRO A 116 9.60 0.87 4.69
N LEU A 117 8.82 -0.16 4.33
CA LEU A 117 7.37 -0.11 4.13
C LEU A 117 6.66 -0.65 5.38
N GLY A 118 6.04 -1.83 5.31
CA GLY A 118 5.36 -2.41 6.46
C GLY A 118 6.25 -2.48 7.71
N ILE A 119 5.75 -2.01 8.84
CA ILE A 119 6.44 -2.03 10.13
C ILE A 119 5.49 -2.54 11.23
N ARG A 120 6.00 -3.39 12.14
CA ARG A 120 5.25 -3.89 13.31
C ARG A 120 6.13 -3.88 14.56
N LYS A 121 5.47 -3.77 15.71
CA LYS A 121 6.12 -4.00 17.01
C LYS A 121 6.30 -5.51 17.18
N LEU A 122 7.56 -5.97 17.24
CA LEU A 122 7.88 -7.38 17.40
C LEU A 122 7.81 -7.80 18.87
N ASN A 123 8.38 -6.98 19.74
CA ASN A 123 8.38 -7.16 21.19
C ASN A 123 8.57 -5.80 21.88
N LYS A 124 8.82 -5.79 23.18
CA LYS A 124 8.97 -4.57 23.97
C LYS A 124 10.04 -3.61 23.41
N ASP A 125 11.16 -4.13 22.92
CA ASP A 125 12.34 -3.34 22.56
C ASP A 125 12.60 -3.32 21.04
N GLU A 126 11.87 -4.14 20.26
CA GLU A 126 12.20 -4.38 18.86
C GLU A 126 10.98 -4.19 17.95
N LEU A 127 11.27 -3.59 16.81
CA LEU A 127 10.38 -3.52 15.66
C LEU A 127 10.86 -4.49 14.60
N ILE A 128 9.95 -4.89 13.72
CA ILE A 128 10.25 -5.62 12.50
C ILE A 128 9.68 -4.86 11.31
N THR A 129 10.45 -4.76 10.23
CA THR A 129 10.06 -4.04 9.02
C THR A 129 10.46 -4.78 7.76
N VAL A 130 9.67 -4.60 6.71
CA VAL A 130 10.03 -5.05 5.36
C VAL A 130 10.61 -3.89 4.56
N ASP A 131 11.60 -4.23 3.76
CA ASP A 131 12.20 -3.34 2.77
C ASP A 131 12.15 -4.02 1.40
N PRO A 132 11.47 -3.43 0.38
CA PRO A 132 11.27 -4.05 -0.93
C PRO A 132 12.55 -4.26 -1.72
N VAL A 133 13.67 -3.71 -1.26
CA VAL A 133 14.97 -3.76 -1.94
C VAL A 133 15.92 -4.73 -1.27
N ASN A 134 15.87 -4.81 0.07
CA ASN A 134 16.86 -5.53 0.85
C ASN A 134 16.29 -6.78 1.55
N GLY A 135 15.04 -6.73 2.02
CA GLY A 135 14.40 -7.85 2.71
C GLY A 135 13.72 -7.46 4.02
N VAL A 136 13.88 -8.27 5.06
CA VAL A 136 13.23 -8.06 6.36
C VAL A 136 14.28 -7.76 7.43
N TYR A 137 14.01 -6.73 8.22
CA TYR A 137 14.91 -6.28 9.29
C TYR A 137 14.24 -6.29 10.66
N ILE A 138 15.00 -6.66 11.69
CA ILE A 138 14.68 -6.37 13.09
C ILE A 138 15.47 -5.11 13.49
N VAL A 139 14.76 -4.17 14.13
CA VAL A 139 15.24 -2.85 14.50
C VAL A 139 15.16 -2.68 16.01
N ASN A 140 16.24 -2.26 16.65
CA ASN A 140 16.26 -1.95 18.08
C ASN A 140 16.83 -0.54 18.29
N PHE A 141 15.98 0.39 18.70
CA PHE A 141 16.36 1.79 18.92
C PHE A 141 17.25 1.96 20.14
N ASN A 142 17.05 1.18 21.20
CA ASN A 142 17.84 1.27 22.42
C ASN A 142 19.29 0.83 22.19
N LYS A 143 19.48 -0.22 21.39
CA LYS A 143 20.80 -0.76 21.04
C LYS A 143 21.40 -0.15 19.77
N LYS A 144 20.64 0.68 19.04
CA LYS A 144 21.02 1.23 17.73
C LYS A 144 21.40 0.14 16.72
N THR A 145 20.69 -0.98 16.74
CA THR A 145 20.96 -2.11 15.85
C THR A 145 19.88 -2.29 14.79
N LEU A 146 20.32 -2.68 13.61
CA LEU A 146 19.53 -3.10 12.48
C LEU A 146 20.06 -4.48 12.04
N LYS A 147 19.24 -5.51 12.12
CA LYS A 147 19.60 -6.90 11.78
C LYS A 147 18.77 -7.37 10.60
N LEU A 148 19.42 -7.68 9.47
CA LEU A 148 18.77 -8.36 8.35
C LEU A 148 18.48 -9.81 8.76
N VAL A 149 17.19 -10.18 8.74
CA VAL A 149 16.72 -11.54 9.09
C VAL A 149 16.30 -12.34 7.86
N PHE A 150 15.90 -11.67 6.79
CA PHE A 150 15.62 -12.31 5.50
C PHE A 150 16.19 -11.45 4.37
N ASP A 151 17.07 -12.04 3.56
CA ASP A 151 17.62 -11.38 2.37
C ASP A 151 16.70 -11.62 1.18
N ILE A 152 16.26 -10.54 0.52
CA ILE A 152 15.38 -10.58 -0.65
C ILE A 152 15.96 -11.39 -1.83
N ASN A 153 17.29 -11.55 -1.88
CA ASN A 153 17.96 -12.35 -2.91
C ASN A 153 17.80 -13.86 -2.73
N LYS A 154 17.34 -14.31 -1.56
CA LYS A 154 17.01 -15.73 -1.33
C LYS A 154 15.84 -16.13 -2.25
N LYS A 155 16.01 -17.29 -2.90
CA LYS A 155 14.95 -17.85 -3.72
C LYS A 155 14.01 -18.71 -2.89
N ILE A 156 12.72 -18.49 -3.04
CA ILE A 156 11.64 -19.31 -2.51
C ILE A 156 10.92 -19.91 -3.71
N ASN A 157 10.83 -21.23 -3.80
CA ASN A 157 10.27 -21.95 -4.96
C ASN A 157 10.92 -21.49 -6.30
N ASN A 158 12.25 -21.36 -6.33
CA ASN A 158 13.04 -20.89 -7.47
C ASN A 158 12.78 -19.45 -7.93
N LYS A 159 11.98 -18.68 -7.20
CA LYS A 159 11.68 -17.27 -7.49
C LYS A 159 12.23 -16.39 -6.37
N LYS A 160 12.87 -15.28 -6.74
CA LYS A 160 13.19 -14.22 -5.78
C LYS A 160 11.92 -13.49 -5.36
N ALA A 161 11.87 -12.96 -4.15
CA ALA A 161 10.99 -11.87 -3.82
C ALA A 161 11.52 -10.60 -4.49
N THR A 162 10.65 -9.76 -5.04
CA THR A 162 11.11 -8.57 -5.76
C THR A 162 10.43 -7.29 -5.27
N LEU A 163 9.28 -7.42 -4.59
CA LEU A 163 8.52 -6.28 -4.12
C LEU A 163 7.79 -6.64 -2.80
N LEU A 164 8.57 -6.77 -1.74
CA LEU A 164 8.01 -6.94 -0.39
C LEU A 164 7.29 -5.64 0.00
N ASP A 165 6.08 -5.76 0.55
CA ASP A 165 5.23 -4.61 0.83
C ASP A 165 4.88 -4.50 2.32
N ASP A 166 4.10 -5.41 2.86
CA ASP A 166 3.66 -5.37 4.25
C ASP A 166 3.89 -6.71 4.96
N LEU A 167 3.78 -6.70 6.28
CA LEU A 167 3.95 -7.89 7.10
C LEU A 167 2.92 -7.97 8.23
N THR A 168 2.69 -9.19 8.72
CA THR A 168 2.00 -9.41 9.99
C THR A 168 2.69 -10.51 10.80
N ILE A 169 2.69 -10.34 12.13
CA ILE A 169 3.31 -11.31 13.03
C ILE A 169 2.35 -12.48 13.23
N TYR A 170 2.81 -13.69 12.96
CA TYR A 170 2.04 -14.91 13.18
C TYR A 170 2.29 -15.47 14.58
N ASN A 171 3.55 -15.58 14.96
CA ASN A 171 3.97 -16.02 16.29
C ASN A 171 5.38 -15.46 16.61
N GLU A 172 5.98 -15.87 17.70
CA GLU A 172 7.29 -15.39 18.16
C GLU A 172 8.43 -15.57 17.14
N LYS A 173 8.29 -16.52 16.21
CA LYS A 173 9.35 -16.91 15.26
C LYS A 173 8.99 -16.71 13.80
N GLU A 174 7.72 -16.53 13.49
CA GLU A 174 7.24 -16.53 12.11
C GLU A 174 6.39 -15.30 11.82
N ILE A 175 6.58 -14.76 10.64
CA ILE A 175 5.79 -13.65 10.09
C ILE A 175 5.23 -14.06 8.73
N PHE A 176 4.12 -13.45 8.34
CA PHE A 176 3.66 -13.43 6.95
C PHE A 176 4.02 -12.10 6.31
N VAL A 177 4.46 -12.16 5.05
CA VAL A 177 4.90 -10.99 4.27
C VAL A 177 4.28 -11.05 2.89
N THR A 178 3.74 -9.92 2.42
CA THR A 178 3.30 -9.78 1.04
C THR A 178 4.49 -9.52 0.12
N ASP A 179 4.52 -10.22 -1.03
CA ASP A 179 5.43 -10.00 -2.14
C ASP A 179 4.58 -9.65 -3.35
N ALA A 180 4.44 -8.36 -3.64
CA ALA A 180 3.50 -7.84 -4.62
C ALA A 180 3.86 -8.28 -6.05
N SER A 181 5.09 -8.70 -6.30
CA SER A 181 5.51 -9.21 -7.60
C SER A 181 6.71 -10.15 -7.48
N THR A 182 6.74 -11.18 -8.34
CA THR A 182 7.92 -12.02 -8.58
C THR A 182 8.69 -11.62 -9.84
N LYS A 183 8.31 -10.49 -10.47
CA LYS A 183 8.91 -10.02 -11.73
C LYS A 183 9.49 -8.61 -11.62
N TYR A 184 8.74 -7.68 -11.04
CA TYR A 184 9.10 -6.26 -10.97
C TYR A 184 9.45 -5.86 -9.54
N GLY A 185 10.55 -5.13 -9.40
CA GLY A 185 10.97 -4.56 -8.13
C GLY A 185 10.38 -3.17 -7.90
N TYR A 186 10.81 -2.54 -6.80
CA TYR A 186 10.26 -1.26 -6.34
C TYR A 186 10.26 -0.16 -7.41
N ASN A 187 11.34 0.02 -8.16
CA ASN A 187 11.39 1.06 -9.20
C ASN A 187 10.50 0.77 -10.42
N ASP A 188 9.89 -0.40 -10.46
CA ASP A 188 8.99 -0.83 -11.52
C ASP A 188 7.58 -1.17 -11.01
N PHE A 189 7.22 -0.77 -9.77
CA PHE A 189 5.92 -1.09 -9.16
C PHE A 189 4.73 -0.67 -10.04
N HIS A 190 4.84 0.45 -10.76
CA HIS A 190 3.83 0.91 -11.72
C HIS A 190 3.57 -0.13 -12.84
N LYS A 191 4.60 -0.92 -13.22
CA LYS A 191 4.41 -2.03 -14.18
C LYS A 191 3.59 -3.15 -13.58
N VAL A 192 3.71 -3.43 -12.28
CA VAL A 192 2.83 -4.40 -11.59
C VAL A 192 1.38 -3.95 -11.69
N ILE A 193 1.13 -2.65 -11.39
CA ILE A 193 -0.19 -2.03 -11.46
C ILE A 193 -0.76 -2.15 -12.88
N PHE A 194 -0.03 -1.67 -13.89
CA PHE A 194 -0.56 -1.59 -15.25
C PHE A 194 -0.56 -2.94 -16.00
N GLU A 195 0.37 -3.86 -15.72
CA GLU A 195 0.40 -5.20 -16.32
C GLU A 195 -0.75 -6.06 -15.78
N HIS A 196 -1.08 -5.93 -14.51
CA HIS A 196 -2.14 -6.65 -13.82
C HIS A 196 -2.05 -8.16 -14.05
N GLN A 197 -0.92 -8.76 -13.67
CA GLN A 197 -0.69 -10.20 -13.73
C GLN A 197 -0.70 -10.80 -12.32
N PRO A 198 -1.24 -12.00 -12.10
CA PRO A 198 -1.32 -12.63 -10.78
C PRO A 198 0.05 -13.18 -10.35
N ARG A 199 1.02 -12.29 -10.16
CA ARG A 199 2.40 -12.61 -9.79
C ARG A 199 2.69 -12.38 -8.32
N GLY A 200 1.73 -11.83 -7.59
CA GLY A 200 1.83 -11.60 -6.16
C GLY A 200 1.63 -12.87 -5.36
N ARG A 201 2.21 -12.90 -4.16
CA ARG A 201 2.15 -14.02 -3.24
C ARG A 201 2.29 -13.57 -1.80
N VAL A 202 1.97 -14.45 -0.86
CA VAL A 202 2.28 -14.31 0.57
C VAL A 202 3.35 -15.32 0.95
N LEU A 203 4.38 -14.84 1.61
CA LEU A 203 5.50 -15.62 2.14
C LEU A 203 5.35 -15.78 3.65
N LYS A 204 5.74 -16.93 4.18
CA LYS A 204 5.98 -17.13 5.60
C LYS A 204 7.49 -17.16 5.83
N ILE A 205 8.00 -16.32 6.71
CA ILE A 205 9.42 -16.17 6.99
C ILE A 205 9.66 -16.49 8.46
N ASN A 206 10.64 -17.38 8.72
CA ASN A 206 11.16 -17.61 10.06
C ASN A 206 12.24 -16.56 10.36
N ILE A 207 12.02 -15.72 11.36
CA ILE A 207 12.89 -14.59 11.69
C ILE A 207 14.18 -14.98 12.42
N GLU A 208 14.26 -16.20 12.94
CA GLU A 208 15.49 -16.74 13.58
C GLU A 208 16.45 -17.30 12.53
N THR A 209 15.93 -18.10 11.58
CA THR A 209 16.74 -18.80 10.56
C THR A 209 16.85 -18.02 9.25
N GLY A 210 15.93 -17.08 9.00
CA GLY A 210 15.80 -16.38 7.72
C GLY A 210 15.35 -17.29 6.57
N GLU A 211 14.70 -18.42 6.87
CA GLU A 211 14.08 -19.27 5.87
C GLU A 211 12.68 -18.79 5.52
N GLY A 212 12.35 -18.85 4.24
CA GLY A 212 11.04 -18.46 3.72
C GLY A 212 10.34 -19.59 2.99
N THR A 213 9.03 -19.65 3.09
CA THR A 213 8.16 -20.54 2.33
C THR A 213 7.02 -19.77 1.69
N GLU A 214 6.59 -20.18 0.50
CA GLU A 214 5.42 -19.62 -0.19
C GLU A 214 4.16 -20.25 0.41
N VAL A 215 3.21 -19.39 0.83
CA VAL A 215 1.98 -19.80 1.50
C VAL A 215 0.79 -19.82 0.53
N THR A 216 0.64 -18.74 -0.22
CA THR A 216 -0.42 -18.59 -1.23
C THR A 216 0.03 -17.64 -2.32
N THR A 217 -0.53 -17.81 -3.52
CA THR A 217 -0.17 -17.07 -4.74
C THR A 217 -1.41 -16.66 -5.51
N GLY A 218 -1.21 -15.89 -6.58
CA GLY A 218 -2.28 -15.56 -7.52
C GLY A 218 -2.91 -14.20 -7.28
N TYR A 219 -2.34 -13.40 -6.39
CA TYR A 219 -2.72 -12.00 -6.19
C TYR A 219 -2.15 -11.12 -7.30
N TYR A 220 -2.85 -10.05 -7.63
CA TYR A 220 -2.41 -9.11 -8.65
C TYR A 220 -1.48 -8.03 -8.10
N PHE A 221 -1.78 -7.52 -6.89
CA PHE A 221 -0.91 -6.63 -6.13
C PHE A 221 -1.24 -6.77 -4.63
N PRO A 222 -0.78 -7.85 -3.97
CA PRO A 222 -0.99 -8.00 -2.54
C PRO A 222 -0.19 -6.92 -1.81
N ASN A 223 -0.90 -6.07 -1.08
CA ASN A 223 -0.40 -4.95 -0.32
C ASN A 223 -0.51 -5.26 1.18
N GLY A 224 -1.34 -4.55 1.92
CA GLY A 224 -1.50 -4.72 3.35
C GLY A 224 -1.93 -6.13 3.77
N ILE A 225 -1.37 -6.63 4.87
CA ILE A 225 -1.68 -7.93 5.45
C ILE A 225 -1.85 -7.83 6.96
N GLN A 226 -2.87 -8.52 7.51
CA GLN A 226 -3.15 -8.53 8.93
C GLN A 226 -3.62 -9.90 9.39
N MET A 227 -3.03 -10.42 10.48
CA MET A 227 -3.58 -11.60 11.15
C MET A 227 -5.00 -11.31 11.65
N HIS A 228 -5.88 -12.27 11.39
CA HIS A 228 -7.23 -12.24 11.93
C HIS A 228 -7.19 -12.64 13.41
N PRO A 229 -8.04 -12.05 14.30
CA PRO A 229 -8.05 -12.36 15.74
C PRO A 229 -8.34 -13.82 16.10
N ASP A 230 -8.85 -14.62 15.16
CA ASP A 230 -9.01 -16.06 15.37
C ASP A 230 -7.70 -16.84 15.49
N GLY A 231 -6.58 -16.23 15.09
CA GLY A 231 -5.26 -16.87 15.08
C GLY A 231 -5.05 -17.91 13.98
N ASP A 232 -6.10 -18.26 13.24
CA ASP A 232 -6.08 -19.32 12.22
C ASP A 232 -5.99 -18.81 10.79
N SER A 233 -6.11 -17.49 10.58
CA SER A 233 -6.15 -16.88 9.25
C SER A 233 -5.54 -15.49 9.23
N PHE A 234 -5.24 -14.99 8.02
CA PHE A 234 -4.94 -13.59 7.77
C PHE A 234 -5.84 -13.03 6.68
N VAL A 235 -5.99 -11.71 6.67
CA VAL A 235 -6.60 -10.96 5.57
C VAL A 235 -5.52 -10.22 4.79
N VAL A 236 -5.67 -10.14 3.47
CA VAL A 236 -4.70 -9.51 2.56
C VAL A 236 -5.43 -8.66 1.53
N CYS A 237 -5.02 -7.40 1.39
CA CYS A 237 -5.50 -6.48 0.38
C CYS A 237 -4.92 -6.85 -0.99
N ASP A 238 -5.75 -6.97 -2.02
CA ASP A 238 -5.30 -7.09 -3.41
C ASP A 238 -5.64 -5.77 -4.12
N PHE A 239 -4.67 -4.85 -4.11
CA PHE A 239 -4.84 -3.44 -4.46
C PHE A 239 -5.52 -3.24 -5.81
N THR A 240 -4.97 -3.79 -6.90
CA THR A 240 -5.50 -3.55 -8.24
C THR A 240 -6.81 -4.28 -8.55
N SER A 241 -7.24 -5.17 -7.65
CA SER A 241 -8.50 -5.92 -7.77
C SER A 241 -9.64 -5.32 -6.94
N ALA A 242 -9.37 -4.25 -6.18
CA ALA A 242 -10.33 -3.59 -5.28
C ALA A 242 -11.05 -4.59 -4.34
N ASN A 243 -10.33 -5.57 -3.83
CA ASN A 243 -10.86 -6.59 -2.94
C ASN A 243 -9.89 -6.98 -1.82
N ILE A 244 -10.37 -7.73 -0.85
CA ILE A 244 -9.58 -8.31 0.24
C ILE A 244 -9.87 -9.79 0.30
N TRP A 245 -8.83 -10.60 0.45
CA TRP A 245 -8.92 -12.04 0.62
C TRP A 245 -8.62 -12.43 2.06
N ARG A 246 -9.25 -13.53 2.52
CA ARG A 246 -8.92 -14.20 3.77
C ARG A 246 -8.35 -15.57 3.45
N TYR A 247 -7.16 -15.86 4.00
CA TYR A 247 -6.49 -17.14 3.82
C TYR A 247 -6.30 -17.83 5.17
N TYR A 248 -6.67 -19.10 5.24
CA TYR A 248 -6.58 -19.91 6.46
C TYR A 248 -5.25 -20.66 6.52
N VAL A 249 -4.48 -20.42 7.58
CA VAL A 249 -3.18 -21.04 7.82
C VAL A 249 -3.23 -22.21 8.79
N ASN A 250 -4.32 -22.28 9.57
CA ASN A 250 -4.56 -23.33 10.54
C ASN A 250 -6.05 -23.77 10.54
N GLY A 251 -6.35 -24.74 11.41
CA GLY A 251 -7.71 -25.22 11.64
C GLY A 251 -8.28 -26.06 10.51
N PRO A 252 -9.59 -26.34 10.55
CA PRO A 252 -10.28 -27.20 9.57
C PRO A 252 -10.26 -26.66 8.13
N LYS A 253 -10.08 -25.34 7.97
CA LYS A 253 -10.05 -24.64 6.68
C LYS A 253 -8.63 -24.36 6.17
N LYS A 254 -7.62 -24.93 6.78
CA LYS A 254 -6.22 -24.72 6.39
C LYS A 254 -6.03 -24.86 4.89
N ASN A 255 -5.29 -23.92 4.28
CA ASN A 255 -5.03 -23.76 2.86
C ASN A 255 -6.26 -23.35 2.00
N GLU A 256 -7.36 -22.96 2.61
CA GLU A 256 -8.47 -22.35 1.89
C GLU A 256 -8.28 -20.83 1.78
N ALA A 257 -8.60 -20.29 0.59
CA ALA A 257 -8.74 -18.85 0.36
C ALA A 257 -10.24 -18.53 0.19
N LYS A 258 -10.69 -17.47 0.82
CA LYS A 258 -12.06 -16.95 0.69
C LYS A 258 -12.02 -15.45 0.41
N LEU A 259 -12.85 -15.01 -0.52
CA LEU A 259 -13.08 -13.58 -0.72
C LEU A 259 -13.67 -13.00 0.58
N PHE A 260 -12.98 -12.03 1.19
CA PHE A 260 -13.40 -11.41 2.43
C PHE A 260 -14.36 -10.25 2.18
N ILE A 261 -14.02 -9.40 1.22
CA ILE A 261 -14.89 -8.36 0.66
C ILE A 261 -14.45 -8.05 -0.77
N ASP A 262 -15.41 -7.72 -1.64
CA ASP A 262 -15.21 -7.38 -3.05
C ASP A 262 -15.76 -6.00 -3.38
N ASN A 263 -15.35 -5.48 -4.53
CA ASN A 263 -15.84 -4.22 -5.09
C ASN A 263 -15.81 -3.05 -4.11
N LEU A 264 -14.67 -2.84 -3.47
CA LEU A 264 -14.44 -1.74 -2.55
C LEU A 264 -14.59 -0.37 -3.24
N PRO A 265 -15.00 0.68 -2.51
CA PRO A 265 -15.10 2.05 -3.03
C PRO A 265 -13.73 2.73 -3.21
N GLY A 266 -12.68 1.95 -3.36
CA GLY A 266 -11.30 2.36 -3.60
C GLY A 266 -10.36 1.17 -3.67
N MET A 267 -9.10 1.44 -4.00
CA MET A 267 -8.05 0.42 -4.05
C MET A 267 -7.50 0.21 -2.64
N PRO A 268 -7.66 -0.99 -2.03
CA PRO A 268 -7.24 -1.23 -0.66
C PRO A 268 -5.71 -1.28 -0.56
N ASP A 269 -5.16 -0.45 0.29
CA ASP A 269 -3.73 -0.36 0.59
C ASP A 269 -3.43 -1.14 1.87
N ASN A 270 -3.09 -0.51 2.97
CA ASN A 270 -2.85 -1.21 4.22
C ASN A 270 -4.14 -1.54 4.99
N ILE A 271 -4.12 -2.66 5.69
CA ILE A 271 -5.20 -3.11 6.58
C ILE A 271 -4.64 -3.35 7.99
N ARG A 272 -5.33 -2.86 9.02
CA ARG A 272 -4.91 -2.97 10.41
C ARG A 272 -6.05 -3.38 11.31
N LEU A 273 -5.76 -4.24 12.26
CA LEU A 273 -6.71 -4.57 13.33
C LEU A 273 -6.89 -3.34 14.22
N SER A 274 -8.15 -2.98 14.51
CA SER A 274 -8.44 -1.92 15.47
C SER A 274 -7.91 -2.27 16.86
N LYS A 275 -7.62 -1.26 17.68
CA LYS A 275 -7.16 -1.43 19.07
C LYS A 275 -8.13 -2.27 19.91
N SER A 276 -9.41 -2.23 19.57
CA SER A 276 -10.44 -3.05 20.21
C SER A 276 -10.35 -4.53 19.86
N GLY A 277 -9.64 -4.90 18.79
CA GLY A 277 -9.59 -6.26 18.25
C GLY A 277 -10.89 -6.73 17.58
N LYS A 278 -11.87 -5.84 17.36
CA LYS A 278 -13.23 -6.20 16.88
C LYS A 278 -13.50 -5.77 15.43
N SER A 279 -12.62 -4.99 14.83
CA SER A 279 -12.77 -4.49 13.46
C SER A 279 -11.42 -4.32 12.79
N PHE A 280 -11.42 -4.13 11.45
CA PHE A 280 -10.26 -3.76 10.67
C PHE A 280 -10.45 -2.37 10.08
N TYR A 281 -9.41 -1.57 10.09
CA TYR A 281 -9.31 -0.34 9.30
C TYR A 281 -8.60 -0.63 7.99
N VAL A 282 -9.17 -0.17 6.88
CA VAL A 282 -8.62 -0.34 5.54
C VAL A 282 -8.42 1.03 4.90
N ALA A 283 -7.17 1.41 4.68
CA ALA A 283 -6.83 2.58 3.90
C ALA A 283 -7.13 2.33 2.41
N LEU A 284 -7.71 3.31 1.73
CA LEU A 284 -7.98 3.21 0.30
C LEU A 284 -7.08 4.21 -0.45
N GLY A 285 -6.03 3.70 -1.10
CA GLY A 285 -5.02 4.52 -1.80
C GLY A 285 -5.58 5.29 -3.00
N ALA A 286 -6.66 4.81 -3.61
CA ALA A 286 -7.37 5.51 -4.68
C ALA A 286 -8.89 5.30 -4.53
N LYS A 287 -9.61 6.39 -4.23
CA LYS A 287 -11.09 6.39 -4.12
C LYS A 287 -11.73 6.14 -5.50
N ARG A 288 -12.81 5.37 -5.51
CA ARG A 288 -13.63 5.11 -6.70
C ARG A 288 -15.14 5.10 -6.34
N SER A 289 -15.97 5.71 -7.17
CA SER A 289 -17.43 5.66 -7.03
C SER A 289 -18.10 5.77 -8.39
N GLN A 290 -19.42 5.53 -8.45
CA GLN A 290 -20.18 5.72 -9.68
C GLN A 290 -20.10 7.18 -10.16
N GLU A 291 -20.12 8.15 -9.24
CA GLU A 291 -20.08 9.58 -9.53
C GLU A 291 -18.67 10.05 -9.92
N LYS A 292 -17.64 9.40 -9.38
CA LYS A 292 -16.22 9.71 -9.60
C LYS A 292 -15.43 8.41 -9.80
N PRO A 293 -15.51 7.79 -11.01
CA PRO A 293 -14.72 6.63 -11.33
C PRO A 293 -13.22 6.93 -11.30
N SER A 294 -12.42 6.00 -10.82
CA SER A 294 -10.97 6.10 -10.81
C SER A 294 -10.35 5.83 -12.18
N ILE A 295 -9.06 6.09 -12.34
CA ILE A 295 -8.32 5.72 -13.55
C ILE A 295 -8.38 4.20 -13.82
N PHE A 296 -8.47 3.38 -12.78
CA PHE A 296 -8.61 1.93 -12.89
C PHE A 296 -9.95 1.54 -13.53
N ASP A 297 -11.02 2.28 -13.23
CA ASP A 297 -12.34 2.07 -13.85
C ASP A 297 -12.34 2.48 -15.32
N PHE A 298 -11.71 3.59 -15.67
CA PHE A 298 -11.58 4.05 -17.06
C PHE A 298 -10.69 3.14 -17.91
N LEU A 299 -9.63 2.60 -17.32
CA LEU A 299 -8.70 1.70 -17.99
C LEU A 299 -8.96 0.23 -17.67
N ASN A 300 -10.20 -0.11 -17.29
CA ASN A 300 -10.59 -1.42 -16.80
C ASN A 300 -10.39 -2.52 -17.86
N ASN A 301 -11.13 -2.46 -18.95
CA ASN A 301 -11.24 -3.57 -19.90
C ASN A 301 -11.09 -3.09 -21.34
N GLY A 302 -10.67 -4.03 -22.21
CA GLY A 302 -10.68 -3.88 -23.63
C GLY A 302 -9.35 -3.48 -24.26
N PHE A 303 -9.27 -3.58 -25.58
CA PHE A 303 -8.04 -3.37 -26.33
C PHE A 303 -7.41 -1.98 -26.09
N LEU A 304 -8.22 -0.92 -26.12
CA LEU A 304 -7.74 0.45 -25.94
C LEU A 304 -7.18 0.65 -24.53
N ALA A 305 -7.87 0.17 -23.50
CA ALA A 305 -7.43 0.25 -22.12
C ALA A 305 -6.09 -0.48 -21.92
N ARG A 306 -5.95 -1.71 -22.43
CA ARG A 306 -4.67 -2.45 -22.39
C ARG A 306 -3.56 -1.71 -23.13
N SER A 307 -3.86 -1.12 -24.30
CA SER A 307 -2.86 -0.36 -25.07
C SER A 307 -2.36 0.88 -24.32
N ILE A 308 -3.28 1.64 -23.71
CA ILE A 308 -2.92 2.81 -22.89
C ILE A 308 -2.07 2.35 -21.70
N ARG A 309 -2.48 1.33 -20.95
CA ARG A 309 -1.72 0.80 -19.82
C ARG A 309 -0.33 0.30 -20.22
N SER A 310 -0.21 -0.34 -21.39
CA SER A 310 1.10 -0.76 -21.93
C SER A 310 2.02 0.45 -22.21
N ILE A 311 1.46 1.53 -22.76
CA ILE A 311 2.19 2.77 -23.00
C ILE A 311 2.64 3.40 -21.68
N LEU A 312 1.75 3.49 -20.70
CA LEU A 312 2.06 4.05 -19.38
C LEU A 312 3.16 3.23 -18.70
N ALA A 313 3.01 1.90 -18.66
CA ALA A 313 3.99 1.01 -18.04
C ALA A 313 5.38 1.06 -18.69
N SER A 314 5.45 1.26 -20.01
CA SER A 314 6.72 1.22 -20.74
C SER A 314 7.46 2.54 -20.80
N ASN A 315 6.77 3.68 -20.62
CA ASN A 315 7.34 4.99 -20.95
C ASN A 315 7.31 5.99 -19.82
N ILE A 316 6.53 5.75 -18.76
CA ILE A 316 6.49 6.65 -17.62
C ILE A 316 7.41 6.08 -16.54
N PRO A 317 8.53 6.74 -16.21
CA PRO A 317 9.34 6.36 -15.08
C PRO A 317 8.52 6.46 -13.76
N PRO A 318 8.78 5.62 -12.76
CA PRO A 318 8.04 5.63 -11.49
C PRO A 318 8.02 6.99 -10.81
N TRP A 319 9.12 7.73 -10.84
CA TRP A 319 9.20 9.07 -10.24
C TRP A 319 8.28 10.09 -10.94
N VAL A 320 8.06 9.95 -12.26
CA VAL A 320 7.09 10.78 -13.01
C VAL A 320 5.67 10.40 -12.60
N PHE A 321 5.38 9.10 -12.44
CA PHE A 321 4.09 8.62 -11.97
C PHE A 321 3.77 9.18 -10.57
N VAL A 322 4.70 9.05 -9.64
CA VAL A 322 4.60 9.61 -8.28
C VAL A 322 4.41 11.13 -8.32
N LYS A 323 5.16 11.84 -9.18
CA LYS A 323 5.03 13.30 -9.31
C LYS A 323 3.68 13.72 -9.90
N ILE A 324 3.15 12.98 -10.87
CA ILE A 324 1.81 13.23 -11.41
C ILE A 324 0.78 13.04 -10.30
N GLU A 325 0.84 11.95 -9.57
CA GLU A 325 -0.01 11.69 -8.42
C GLU A 325 0.06 12.80 -7.36
N SER A 326 1.25 13.36 -7.10
CA SER A 326 1.43 14.41 -6.10
C SER A 326 0.82 15.77 -6.48
N VAL A 327 0.56 16.04 -7.76
CA VAL A 327 0.05 17.33 -8.25
C VAL A 327 -1.39 17.27 -8.77
N LEU A 328 -1.93 16.07 -9.01
CA LEU A 328 -3.33 15.94 -9.43
C LEU A 328 -4.28 16.27 -8.29
N PRO A 329 -5.40 16.96 -8.57
CA PRO A 329 -6.46 17.15 -7.57
C PRO A 329 -6.98 15.79 -7.11
N HIS A 330 -7.02 15.57 -5.80
CA HIS A 330 -7.60 14.37 -5.23
C HIS A 330 -9.13 14.46 -5.17
N PRO A 331 -9.84 13.37 -5.54
CA PRO A 331 -11.32 13.33 -5.47
C PRO A 331 -11.81 13.21 -4.01
N GLY A 332 -10.95 13.42 -3.05
CA GLY A 332 -11.18 13.14 -1.63
C GLY A 332 -10.56 11.80 -1.21
N THR A 333 -10.54 11.57 0.09
CA THR A 333 -9.95 10.38 0.69
C THR A 333 -10.99 9.62 1.50
N LEU A 334 -10.80 8.33 1.61
CA LEU A 334 -11.73 7.42 2.26
C LEU A 334 -10.95 6.27 2.91
N PHE A 335 -11.26 5.97 4.18
CA PHE A 335 -10.96 4.66 4.73
C PHE A 335 -12.22 3.98 5.26
N LEU A 336 -12.16 2.67 5.39
CA LEU A 336 -13.26 1.85 5.85
C LEU A 336 -12.95 1.19 7.17
N GLU A 337 -13.98 0.99 7.96
CA GLU A 337 -13.99 0.07 9.08
C GLU A 337 -14.82 -1.16 8.71
N LEU A 338 -14.19 -2.34 8.77
CA LEU A 338 -14.81 -3.63 8.48
C LEU A 338 -14.97 -4.43 9.77
N ASP A 339 -16.07 -5.14 9.91
CA ASP A 339 -16.17 -6.15 10.96
C ASP A 339 -15.26 -7.36 10.67
N LEU A 340 -15.17 -8.31 11.61
CA LEU A 340 -14.33 -9.50 11.45
C LEU A 340 -14.85 -10.49 10.39
N ASN A 341 -16.00 -10.24 9.78
CA ASN A 341 -16.57 -11.03 8.69
C ASN A 341 -16.39 -10.37 7.31
N GLY A 342 -15.87 -9.13 7.27
CA GLY A 342 -15.68 -8.37 6.03
C GLY A 342 -16.85 -7.44 5.67
N ASN A 343 -17.82 -7.25 6.55
CA ASN A 343 -18.89 -6.28 6.31
C ASN A 343 -18.40 -4.87 6.65
N ILE A 344 -18.71 -3.90 5.79
CA ILE A 344 -18.43 -2.49 6.07
C ILE A 344 -19.37 -2.05 7.20
N ILE A 345 -18.81 -1.57 8.31
CA ILE A 345 -19.56 -1.07 9.45
C ILE A 345 -19.50 0.45 9.59
N LYS A 346 -18.49 1.07 9.00
CA LYS A 346 -18.37 2.54 8.93
C LYS A 346 -17.46 2.97 7.79
N SER A 347 -17.73 4.15 7.23
CA SER A 347 -16.85 4.84 6.29
C SER A 347 -16.48 6.22 6.80
N TYR A 348 -15.24 6.64 6.53
CA TYR A 348 -14.70 7.91 6.99
C TYR A 348 -14.15 8.67 5.79
N HIS A 349 -14.62 9.90 5.57
CA HIS A 349 -14.32 10.68 4.38
C HIS A 349 -13.64 12.01 4.69
N ASP A 350 -12.70 12.40 3.82
CA ASP A 350 -12.28 13.77 3.56
C ASP A 350 -12.64 14.10 2.11
N ASN A 351 -13.82 14.70 1.91
CA ASN A 351 -14.44 14.82 0.58
C ASN A 351 -13.68 15.71 -0.40
N ASN A 352 -12.88 16.61 0.09
CA ASN A 352 -12.12 17.56 -0.72
C ASN A 352 -10.61 17.27 -0.74
N GLY A 353 -10.13 16.30 0.07
CA GLY A 353 -8.74 15.95 0.17
C GLY A 353 -7.84 17.05 0.73
N LEU A 354 -8.41 18.02 1.45
CA LEU A 354 -7.64 19.17 1.97
C LEU A 354 -6.89 18.82 3.25
N THR A 355 -7.45 17.96 4.08
CA THR A 355 -6.80 17.49 5.31
C THR A 355 -5.90 16.31 5.03
N LEU A 356 -6.38 15.37 4.24
CA LEU A 356 -5.80 14.06 4.01
C LEU A 356 -5.85 13.73 2.52
N PRO A 357 -4.94 14.28 1.70
CA PRO A 357 -5.00 14.10 0.24
C PRO A 357 -4.78 12.64 -0.18
N ARG A 358 -3.95 11.89 0.56
CA ARG A 358 -3.61 10.48 0.25
C ARG A 358 -3.44 9.71 1.52
N ILE A 359 -3.85 8.45 1.51
CA ILE A 359 -3.61 7.53 2.62
C ILE A 359 -3.15 6.17 2.11
N THR A 360 -2.19 5.61 2.82
CA THR A 360 -1.78 4.22 2.66
C THR A 360 -1.97 3.43 3.94
N GLU A 361 -2.01 4.10 5.09
CA GLU A 361 -2.06 3.50 6.42
C GLU A 361 -3.07 4.23 7.32
N VAL A 362 -3.74 3.47 8.20
CA VAL A 362 -4.54 3.98 9.31
C VAL A 362 -4.09 3.29 10.59
N ALA A 363 -3.55 4.06 11.52
CA ALA A 363 -3.24 3.62 12.88
C ALA A 363 -4.06 4.42 13.90
N GLU A 364 -4.19 3.94 15.12
CA GLU A 364 -4.98 4.62 16.14
C GLU A 364 -4.38 4.52 17.54
N ASP A 365 -4.59 5.56 18.35
CA ASP A 365 -4.53 5.52 19.79
C ASP A 365 -5.94 5.67 20.40
N ASP A 366 -6.06 6.00 21.69
CA ASP A 366 -7.37 6.15 22.33
C ASP A 366 -8.14 7.39 21.85
N LYS A 367 -7.45 8.41 21.32
CA LYS A 367 -8.02 9.73 20.99
C LYS A 367 -8.00 10.07 19.50
N TYR A 368 -7.04 9.53 18.77
CA TYR A 368 -6.74 9.95 17.41
C TYR A 368 -6.61 8.77 16.45
N PHE A 369 -6.93 9.04 15.19
CA PHE A 369 -6.41 8.32 14.05
C PHE A 369 -5.15 8.98 13.55
N TYR A 370 -4.21 8.18 13.06
CA TYR A 370 -2.98 8.59 12.41
C TYR A 370 -2.91 7.99 11.02
N PHE A 371 -2.51 8.80 10.07
CA PHE A 371 -2.50 8.42 8.66
C PHE A 371 -1.10 8.58 8.09
N GLY A 372 -0.66 7.54 7.40
CA GLY A 372 0.54 7.52 6.60
C GLY A 372 0.24 7.74 5.13
N SER A 373 1.26 8.18 4.41
CA SER A 373 1.24 8.34 2.96
C SER A 373 2.56 7.90 2.37
N PHE A 374 2.48 7.24 1.26
CA PHE A 374 3.65 6.72 0.58
C PHE A 374 4.51 7.83 -0.08
N ILE A 375 3.99 9.06 -0.26
CA ILE A 375 4.67 10.16 -0.94
C ILE A 375 4.64 11.51 -0.21
N ASP A 376 3.68 11.75 0.68
CA ASP A 376 3.58 13.05 1.35
C ASP A 376 4.73 13.26 2.35
N ASP A 377 4.96 14.49 2.75
CA ASP A 377 6.11 14.87 3.60
C ASP A 377 5.73 15.09 5.08
N TYR A 378 4.62 14.46 5.52
CA TYR A 378 4.05 14.57 6.86
C TYR A 378 3.22 13.32 7.22
N LEU A 379 2.96 13.14 8.52
CA LEU A 379 1.86 12.32 9.01
C LEU A 379 0.64 13.20 9.27
N VAL A 380 -0.55 12.63 9.15
CA VAL A 380 -1.78 13.32 9.55
C VAL A 380 -2.32 12.71 10.83
N ARG A 381 -2.79 13.56 11.77
CA ARG A 381 -3.47 13.14 12.99
C ARG A 381 -4.84 13.78 13.05
N ILE A 382 -5.89 12.96 13.23
CA ILE A 382 -7.29 13.42 13.27
C ILE A 382 -7.96 12.89 14.55
N PRO A 383 -8.65 13.74 15.33
CA PRO A 383 -9.42 13.28 16.49
C PRO A 383 -10.49 12.28 16.07
N LYS A 384 -10.64 11.20 16.84
CA LYS A 384 -11.76 10.27 16.65
C LYS A 384 -13.08 10.96 16.96
N ARG A 385 -14.02 10.86 16.02
CA ARG A 385 -15.34 11.48 16.11
C ARG A 385 -16.40 10.42 15.84
N GLU A 386 -17.47 10.46 16.64
CA GLU A 386 -18.61 9.56 16.46
C GLU A 386 -19.57 10.06 15.37
N SER A 387 -19.66 11.38 15.21
CA SER A 387 -20.54 12.04 14.26
C SER A 387 -19.76 13.00 13.34
N PRO A 388 -20.27 13.27 12.12
CA PRO A 388 -19.74 14.31 11.25
C PRO A 388 -19.73 15.69 11.94
N ILE A 389 -18.83 16.57 11.47
CA ILE A 389 -18.86 18.00 11.83
C ILE A 389 -20.00 18.64 11.03
N GLU A 390 -20.88 19.39 11.71
CA GLU A 390 -21.93 20.19 11.08
C GLU A 390 -21.35 21.35 10.23
#